data_a2af5a29aa594071fbf9b710cb9c5895
#
_entry.id   a2af5a29aa594071fbf9b710cb9c5895
#
_cell.length_a   1.000
_cell.length_b   1.000
_cell.length_c   1.000
_cell.angle_alpha   90.00
_cell.angle_beta   90.00
_cell.angle_gamma   90.00
#
_symmetry.space_group_name_H-M   'P 1'
#
loop_
_entity.id
_entity.type
_entity.pdbx_description
1 polymer ?
#
loop_
_entity_poly.entity_id
_entity_poly.type
_entity_poly.pdbx_seq_one_letter_code
_entity_poly.pdbx_strand_id
1 'polypeptide(L)'
;MDKRVLVIIPAYNEEENIVRVVDNLINNYGQLDYVVINDGSRDNTAKLCREHGYNLVDLPVNLGLAGAFQAGMKYALANDYD
;
A
#
# COMPACT_ATOMS: atom_id res chain seq x y z
N MET A 1 8.65 24.49 -5.55
CA MET A 1 8.52 23.63 -4.36
C MET A 1 8.01 22.26 -4.78
N ASP A 2 8.74 21.25 -4.37
CA ASP A 2 8.38 19.88 -4.76
C ASP A 2 7.21 19.38 -3.95
N LYS A 3 6.25 18.80 -4.65
CA LYS A 3 5.12 18.13 -4.00
C LYS A 3 5.46 16.66 -3.82
N ARG A 4 5.15 16.14 -2.65
CA ARG A 4 5.26 14.72 -2.39
C ARG A 4 3.99 14.02 -2.86
N VAL A 5 4.15 13.02 -3.69
CA VAL A 5 3.04 12.23 -4.21
C VAL A 5 3.06 10.86 -3.54
N LEU A 6 1.94 10.49 -2.98
CA LEU A 6 1.77 9.17 -2.38
C LEU A 6 0.81 8.34 -3.23
N VAL A 7 1.28 7.17 -3.65
CA VAL A 7 0.45 6.20 -4.35
C VAL A 7 -0.14 5.24 -3.32
N ILE A 8 -1.45 5.18 -3.25
CA ILE A 8 -2.18 4.29 -2.34
C ILE A 8 -2.57 3.03 -3.11
N ILE A 9 -2.07 1.88 -2.66
CA ILE A 9 -2.28 0.60 -3.34
C ILE A 9 -3.17 -0.27 -2.46
N PRO A 10 -4.49 -0.28 -2.70
CA PRO A 10 -5.36 -1.19 -1.96
C PRO A 10 -5.12 -2.62 -2.43
N ALA A 11 -5.04 -3.55 -1.49
CA ALA A 11 -4.78 -4.95 -1.80
C ALA A 11 -5.67 -5.86 -0.95
N TYR A 12 -6.31 -6.79 -1.62
CA TYR A 12 -7.10 -7.83 -0.97
C TYR A 12 -6.89 -9.13 -1.71
N ASN A 13 -6.24 -10.11 -1.03
CA ASN A 13 -5.92 -11.42 -1.59
C ASN A 13 -5.13 -11.30 -2.92
N GLU A 14 -4.06 -10.53 -2.87
CA GLU A 14 -3.20 -10.23 -4.03
C GLU A 14 -1.84 -10.91 -3.96
N GLU A 15 -1.72 -12.03 -3.24
CA GLU A 15 -0.42 -12.68 -3.03
C GLU A 15 0.29 -13.03 -4.36
N GLU A 16 -0.46 -13.33 -5.42
CA GLU A 16 0.13 -13.69 -6.71
C GLU A 16 0.68 -12.49 -7.47
N ASN A 17 0.21 -11.28 -7.16
CA ASN A 17 0.52 -10.08 -7.96
C ASN A 17 1.21 -8.98 -7.19
N ILE A 18 1.09 -8.97 -5.85
CA ILE A 18 1.51 -7.78 -5.08
C ILE A 18 3.00 -7.47 -5.24
N VAL A 19 3.85 -8.47 -5.24
CA VAL A 19 5.30 -8.26 -5.39
C VAL A 19 5.61 -7.65 -6.75
N ARG A 20 5.01 -8.19 -7.81
CA ARG A 20 5.20 -7.68 -9.16
C ARG A 20 4.75 -6.22 -9.28
N VAL A 21 3.58 -5.92 -8.72
CA VAL A 21 3.01 -4.56 -8.78
C VAL A 21 3.90 -3.56 -8.05
N VAL A 22 4.31 -3.88 -6.82
CA VAL A 22 5.11 -2.95 -6.02
C VAL A 22 6.52 -2.81 -6.59
N ASP A 23 7.15 -3.91 -7.00
CA ASP A 23 8.49 -3.86 -7.58
C ASP A 23 8.48 -3.05 -8.89
N ASN A 24 7.44 -3.21 -9.71
CA ASN A 24 7.30 -2.42 -10.93
C ASN A 24 7.20 -0.93 -10.61
N LEU A 25 6.45 -0.57 -9.58
CA LEU A 25 6.33 0.82 -9.15
C LEU A 25 7.69 1.36 -8.68
N ILE A 26 8.37 0.63 -7.83
CA ILE A 26 9.68 1.05 -7.29
C ILE A 26 10.69 1.22 -8.42
N ASN A 27 10.74 0.28 -9.37
CA ASN A 27 11.76 0.29 -10.42
C ASN A 27 11.50 1.34 -11.48
N ASN A 28 10.24 1.66 -11.78
CA ASN A 28 9.91 2.58 -12.87
C ASN A 28 9.48 3.97 -12.39
N TYR A 29 9.09 4.11 -11.13
CA TYR A 29 8.57 5.35 -10.57
C TYR A 29 9.16 5.60 -9.19
N GLY A 30 10.46 5.41 -9.05
CA GLY A 30 11.15 5.51 -7.76
C GLY A 30 11.05 6.88 -7.10
N GLN A 31 10.68 7.93 -7.85
CA GLN A 31 10.47 9.26 -7.30
C GLN A 31 9.14 9.40 -6.56
N LEU A 32 8.23 8.44 -6.73
CA LEU A 32 6.94 8.45 -6.04
C LEU A 32 7.04 7.65 -4.75
N ASP A 33 6.34 8.11 -3.73
CA ASP A 33 6.15 7.35 -2.51
C ASP A 33 4.91 6.48 -2.65
N TYR A 34 4.84 5.40 -1.89
CA TYR A 34 3.70 4.50 -1.95
C TYR A 34 3.40 3.91 -0.58
N VAL A 35 2.19 3.40 -0.43
CA VAL A 35 1.81 2.56 0.69
C VAL A 35 0.84 1.49 0.20
N VAL A 36 1.06 0.24 0.62
CA VAL A 36 0.12 -0.84 0.38
C VAL A 36 -0.86 -0.88 1.55
N ILE A 37 -2.14 -0.85 1.25
CA ILE A 37 -3.20 -1.01 2.26
C ILE A 37 -3.72 -2.44 2.13
N ASN A 38 -3.28 -3.31 3.03
CA ASN A 38 -3.78 -4.68 3.04
C ASN A 38 -5.14 -4.70 3.73
N ASP A 39 -6.18 -4.94 2.95
CA ASP A 39 -7.57 -4.82 3.38
C ASP A 39 -8.09 -6.15 3.93
N GLY A 40 -7.44 -6.65 4.97
CA GLY A 40 -7.87 -7.87 5.63
C GLY A 40 -7.72 -9.13 4.80
N SER A 41 -6.64 -9.23 4.00
CA SER A 41 -6.40 -10.41 3.17
C SER A 41 -6.30 -11.68 4.01
N ARG A 42 -6.82 -12.77 3.47
CA ARG A 42 -6.76 -14.10 4.09
C ARG A 42 -5.58 -14.92 3.59
N ASP A 43 -4.95 -14.48 2.51
CA ASP A 43 -3.79 -15.13 1.91
C ASP A 43 -2.47 -14.54 2.46
N ASN A 44 -1.37 -14.76 1.76
CA ASN A 44 -0.05 -14.32 2.20
C ASN A 44 0.30 -12.90 1.73
N THR A 45 -0.66 -12.07 1.33
CA THR A 45 -0.39 -10.72 0.86
C THR A 45 0.41 -9.90 1.88
N ALA A 46 -0.06 -9.83 3.12
CA ALA A 46 0.63 -9.06 4.17
C ALA A 46 2.02 -9.64 4.47
N LYS A 47 2.12 -10.96 4.53
CA LYS A 47 3.40 -11.64 4.79
C LYS A 47 4.43 -11.28 3.72
N LEU A 48 4.03 -11.32 2.44
CA LEU A 48 4.92 -10.97 1.34
C LEU A 48 5.37 -9.51 1.43
N CYS A 49 4.45 -8.60 1.75
CA CYS A 49 4.81 -7.19 1.92
C CYS A 49 5.83 -7.01 3.04
N ARG A 50 5.67 -7.70 4.15
CA ARG A 50 6.63 -7.63 5.26
C ARG A 50 7.98 -8.20 4.88
N GLU A 51 7.99 -9.34 4.19
CA GLU A 51 9.23 -10.00 3.78
C GLU A 51 10.04 -9.13 2.81
N HIS A 52 9.36 -8.36 1.96
CA HIS A 52 10.01 -7.47 1.00
C HIS A 52 10.30 -6.08 1.57
N GLY A 53 9.89 -5.79 2.79
CA GLY A 53 10.10 -4.49 3.40
C GLY A 53 9.29 -3.37 2.79
N TYR A 54 8.12 -3.69 2.23
CA TYR A 54 7.25 -2.69 1.61
C TYR A 54 6.56 -1.82 2.67
N ASN A 55 6.24 -0.59 2.30
CA ASN A 55 5.41 0.29 3.13
C ASN A 55 4.00 -0.29 3.18
N LEU A 56 3.53 -0.59 4.38
CA LEU A 56 2.31 -1.37 4.56
C LEU A 56 1.47 -0.81 5.70
N VAL A 57 0.17 -0.68 5.43
CA VAL A 57 -0.86 -0.57 6.47
C VAL A 57 -1.66 -1.87 6.42
N ASP A 58 -1.65 -2.61 7.52
CA ASP A 58 -2.29 -3.93 7.59
C ASP A 58 -3.57 -3.84 8.39
N LEU A 59 -4.71 -3.83 7.70
CA LEU A 59 -6.00 -3.75 8.35
C LEU A 59 -6.41 -5.13 8.88
N PRO A 60 -6.95 -5.21 10.10
CA PRO A 60 -7.30 -6.50 10.70
C PRO A 60 -8.51 -7.18 10.06
N VAL A 61 -9.36 -6.40 9.39
CA VAL A 61 -10.56 -6.91 8.73
C VAL A 61 -10.73 -6.24 7.37
N ASN A 62 -11.49 -6.88 6.49
CA ASN A 62 -11.81 -6.29 5.20
C ASN A 62 -12.82 -5.16 5.39
N LEU A 63 -12.44 -3.94 5.00
CA LEU A 63 -13.28 -2.74 5.08
C LEU A 63 -13.85 -2.35 3.71
N GLY A 64 -13.42 -3.02 2.65
CA GLY A 64 -13.78 -2.66 1.30
C GLY A 64 -12.94 -1.50 0.77
N LEU A 65 -13.15 -1.15 -0.50
CA LEU A 65 -12.30 -0.17 -1.19
C LEU A 65 -12.33 1.20 -0.53
N ALA A 66 -13.52 1.66 -0.12
CA ALA A 66 -13.64 2.97 0.53
C ALA A 66 -12.89 3.01 1.86
N GLY A 67 -12.98 1.94 2.66
CA GLY A 67 -12.25 1.86 3.92
C GLY A 67 -10.74 1.81 3.71
N ALA A 68 -10.29 1.10 2.68
CA ALA A 68 -8.87 1.04 2.33
C ALA A 68 -8.34 2.43 1.93
N PHE A 69 -9.10 3.18 1.14
CA PHE A 69 -8.72 4.54 0.79
C PHE A 69 -8.69 5.47 1.99
N GLN A 70 -9.64 5.35 2.91
CA GLN A 70 -9.61 6.13 4.15
C GLN A 70 -8.35 5.84 4.96
N ALA A 71 -7.96 4.57 5.07
CA ALA A 71 -6.74 4.18 5.75
C ALA A 71 -5.50 4.78 5.07
N GLY A 72 -5.49 4.78 3.73
CA GLY A 72 -4.41 5.40 2.96
C GLY A 72 -4.34 6.90 3.19
N MET A 73 -5.49 7.58 3.26
CA MET A 73 -5.54 9.02 3.55
C MET A 73 -5.04 9.33 4.95
N LYS A 74 -5.38 8.51 5.94
CA LYS A 74 -4.84 8.67 7.30
C LYS A 74 -3.33 8.50 7.33
N TYR A 75 -2.82 7.53 6.60
CA TYR A 75 -1.38 7.33 6.45
C TYR A 75 -0.73 8.57 5.84
N ALA A 76 -1.34 9.12 4.79
CA ALA A 76 -0.83 10.31 4.13
C ALA A 76 -0.75 11.50 5.08
N LEU A 77 -1.80 11.74 5.85
CA LEU A 77 -1.82 12.84 6.83
C LEU A 77 -0.77 12.64 7.92
N ALA A 78 -0.61 11.41 8.40
CA ALA A 78 0.36 11.10 9.44
C ALA A 78 1.81 11.26 8.97
N ASN A 79 2.05 11.20 7.64
CA ASN A 79 3.38 11.28 7.05
C ASN A 79 3.59 12.54 6.21
N ASP A 80 2.80 13.58 6.45
CA ASP A 80 2.95 14.91 5.86
C ASP A 80 2.78 14.95 4.33
N TYR A 81 1.91 14.15 3.80
CA TYR A 81 1.51 14.26 2.39
C TYR A 81 0.36 15.25 2.24
N ASP A 82 0.32 15.86 1.11
CA ASP A 82 -0.74 16.81 0.77
C ASP A 82 -2.01 16.12 0.27
#